data_e2a183f8ea28aa819894dd359ac75466
#
_entry.id   e2a183f8ea28aa819894dd359ac75466
#
_cell.length_a   1.000
_cell.length_b   1.000
_cell.length_c   1.000
_cell.angle_alpha   90.00
_cell.angle_beta   90.00
_cell.angle_gamma   90.00
#
_symmetry.space_group_name_H-M   'P 1'
#
loop_
_entity.id
_entity.type
_entity.pdbx_description
1 polymer ?
#
loop_
_entity_poly.entity_id
_entity_poly.type
_entity_poly.pdbx_seq_one_letter_code
_entity_poly.pdbx_strand_id
1 'polypeptide(L)'
;MSNKCKFDITYIYGAGRKVKLKSNEDFGKEFFYGYPYFENKDYSMNIIETVGRKRSPAVAFLINFLDQTLSKATKLTFYMTNLVTKNNLSEIYRSRNIISSNHGIGMTCFPFVRFFKFFKSINFIVINSGLFAMKNTYLIVRILRKIVFHLFLNTVDKIIFTSRSEFNFANKHYPKFNEKFVCLPFCLDLDFWKPTKEIDNSIKEGILFIGSNGHRDFNLAVEIANKLPNIPFTFITKIIKDSDIKSQNVKNILGDWNASYLSDPEIKNYYEASRLVILPINNTLVSSGQSAGLQAASVGTTVLTTRTIGFWDYDKYKNSENIIFLDSNKLDLWVHKITEIYDNQALLNKISSNSVELVHREYDLSIFNLEIEKYLKI
;
A
#
# COMPACT_ATOMS: atom_id res chain seq x y z
N MET A 1 22.62 5.18 34.31
CA MET A 1 21.16 5.28 34.06
C MET A 1 20.76 4.02 33.28
N SER A 2 19.83 3.23 33.81
CA SER A 2 19.39 1.99 33.20
C SER A 2 18.85 2.26 31.79
N ASN A 3 19.49 1.68 30.75
CA ASN A 3 19.10 1.73 29.33
C ASN A 3 17.83 0.87 29.06
N LYS A 4 16.88 0.84 29.99
CA LYS A 4 15.67 0.06 29.88
C LYS A 4 14.82 0.62 28.72
N CYS A 5 14.53 -0.20 27.72
CA CYS A 5 13.55 0.14 26.70
C CYS A 5 12.20 0.43 27.37
N LYS A 6 11.53 1.50 26.94
CA LYS A 6 10.19 1.84 27.41
C LYS A 6 9.12 1.12 26.59
N PHE A 7 9.42 0.89 25.31
CA PHE A 7 8.49 0.26 24.38
C PHE A 7 9.16 -0.97 23.75
N ASP A 8 8.45 -2.08 23.74
CA ASP A 8 8.87 -3.27 23.01
C ASP A 8 8.75 -3.05 21.52
N ILE A 9 7.66 -2.43 21.07
CA ILE A 9 7.42 -2.15 19.65
C ILE A 9 6.90 -0.72 19.48
N THR A 10 7.56 0.04 18.62
CA THR A 10 7.05 1.34 18.14
C THR A 10 6.75 1.28 16.66
N TYR A 11 5.49 1.49 16.33
CA TYR A 11 5.07 1.69 14.94
C TYR A 11 5.14 3.16 14.55
N ILE A 12 5.59 3.41 13.32
CA ILE A 12 5.61 4.77 12.75
C ILE A 12 4.74 4.78 11.49
N TYR A 13 3.63 5.51 11.57
CA TYR A 13 2.62 5.58 10.51
C TYR A 13 2.52 6.97 9.86
N GLY A 14 1.86 7.01 8.71
CA GLY A 14 1.22 8.25 8.24
C GLY A 14 0.13 8.73 9.21
N ALA A 15 -0.33 9.98 9.03
CA ALA A 15 -1.37 10.56 9.87
C ALA A 15 -2.69 9.79 9.82
N GLY A 16 -3.47 9.86 10.93
CA GLY A 16 -4.85 9.34 11.01
C GLY A 16 -5.00 7.94 11.59
N ARG A 17 -3.92 7.18 11.79
CA ARG A 17 -4.01 5.80 12.30
C ARG A 17 -4.46 5.74 13.76
N LYS A 18 -3.96 6.65 14.59
CA LYS A 18 -4.39 6.74 16.01
C LYS A 18 -5.88 7.06 16.16
N VAL A 19 -6.40 7.92 15.28
CA VAL A 19 -7.82 8.27 15.28
C VAL A 19 -8.65 7.05 14.89
N LYS A 20 -8.24 6.35 13.83
CA LYS A 20 -8.94 5.15 13.34
C LYS A 20 -8.95 4.02 14.39
N LEU A 21 -7.83 3.78 15.10
CA LEU A 21 -7.79 2.79 16.21
C LEU A 21 -8.72 3.13 17.38
N LYS A 22 -9.05 4.41 17.58
CA LYS A 22 -9.93 4.86 18.64
C LYS A 22 -11.38 5.03 18.20
N SER A 23 -11.65 4.90 16.92
CA SER A 23 -13.03 4.99 16.41
C SER A 23 -13.82 3.74 16.82
N ASN A 24 -15.13 3.91 16.98
CA ASN A 24 -16.08 2.80 17.17
C ASN A 24 -16.55 2.22 15.82
N GLU A 25 -16.00 2.68 14.70
CA GLU A 25 -16.33 2.19 13.38
C GLU A 25 -15.66 0.83 13.14
N ASP A 26 -16.36 -0.04 12.44
CA ASP A 26 -15.77 -1.27 11.93
C ASP A 26 -14.85 -0.95 10.72
N PHE A 27 -13.64 -1.52 10.70
CA PHE A 27 -12.67 -1.27 9.63
C PHE A 27 -11.68 -2.42 9.46
N GLY A 28 -11.12 -2.54 8.27
CA GLY A 28 -10.05 -3.50 7.98
C GLY A 28 -8.72 -3.11 8.65
N LYS A 29 -8.11 -4.06 9.35
CA LYS A 29 -6.89 -3.86 10.17
C LYS A 29 -5.59 -4.04 9.39
N GLU A 30 -5.65 -4.36 8.10
CA GLU A 30 -4.49 -4.69 7.27
C GLU A 30 -3.42 -3.59 7.21
N PHE A 31 -3.83 -2.32 7.22
CA PHE A 31 -2.91 -1.18 7.17
C PHE A 31 -2.24 -0.85 8.51
N PHE A 32 -2.53 -1.63 9.56
CA PHE A 32 -1.84 -1.54 10.84
C PHE A 32 -0.68 -2.53 10.97
N TYR A 33 -0.48 -3.41 9.97
CA TYR A 33 0.69 -4.28 9.86
C TYR A 33 1.00 -5.05 11.15
N GLY A 34 -0.02 -5.61 11.79
CA GLY A 34 0.09 -6.42 13.00
C GLY A 34 -0.01 -5.64 14.32
N TYR A 35 -0.16 -4.31 14.33
CA TYR A 35 -0.27 -3.55 15.59
C TYR A 35 -1.35 -4.10 16.54
N PRO A 36 -2.62 -4.33 16.12
CA PRO A 36 -3.64 -4.85 17.03
C PRO A 36 -3.32 -6.27 17.56
N TYR A 37 -2.65 -7.08 16.75
CA TYR A 37 -2.22 -8.42 17.16
C TYR A 37 -1.19 -8.37 18.29
N PHE A 38 -0.20 -7.49 18.21
CA PHE A 38 0.82 -7.34 19.24
C PHE A 38 0.28 -6.63 20.49
N GLU A 39 -0.64 -5.69 20.33
CA GLU A 39 -1.32 -5.04 21.45
C GLU A 39 -2.07 -6.06 22.31
N ASN A 40 -2.73 -7.05 21.68
CA ASN A 40 -3.42 -8.15 22.38
C ASN A 40 -2.47 -9.18 23.01
N LYS A 41 -1.17 -9.13 22.75
CA LYS A 41 -0.12 -10.01 23.32
C LYS A 41 0.67 -9.35 24.46
N ASP A 42 0.15 -8.29 25.06
CA ASP A 42 0.76 -7.56 26.18
C ASP A 42 2.14 -6.94 25.88
N TYR A 43 2.49 -6.73 24.61
CA TYR A 43 3.68 -5.95 24.28
C TYR A 43 3.49 -4.48 24.68
N SER A 44 4.54 -3.86 25.21
CA SER A 44 4.55 -2.41 25.45
C SER A 44 4.60 -1.67 24.10
N MET A 45 3.43 -1.24 23.64
CA MET A 45 3.25 -0.65 22.31
C MET A 45 3.35 0.87 22.30
N ASN A 46 3.83 1.43 21.20
CA ASN A 46 3.77 2.87 20.93
C ASN A 46 3.49 3.15 19.46
N ILE A 47 2.80 4.26 19.19
CA ILE A 47 2.56 4.78 17.84
C ILE A 47 3.12 6.18 17.72
N ILE A 48 3.91 6.40 16.67
CA ILE A 48 4.32 7.70 16.17
C ILE A 48 3.64 7.96 14.84
N GLU A 49 3.06 9.14 14.65
CA GLU A 49 2.47 9.54 13.38
C GLU A 49 3.22 10.71 12.75
N THR A 50 3.27 10.70 11.41
CA THR A 50 3.82 11.82 10.62
C THR A 50 2.82 12.98 10.55
N VAL A 51 2.65 13.66 11.67
CA VAL A 51 1.76 14.82 11.79
C VAL A 51 2.58 16.09 11.95
N GLY A 52 2.31 17.08 11.10
CA GLY A 52 2.94 18.39 11.23
C GLY A 52 2.70 19.00 12.61
N ARG A 53 3.76 19.41 13.30
CA ARG A 53 3.68 20.09 14.61
C ARG A 53 4.12 21.54 14.50
N LYS A 54 3.52 22.41 15.31
CA LYS A 54 3.98 23.79 15.46
C LYS A 54 5.42 23.79 15.98
N ARG A 55 6.28 24.55 15.32
CA ARG A 55 7.71 24.74 15.64
C ARG A 55 8.04 26.23 15.56
N SER A 56 9.20 26.61 16.13
CA SER A 56 9.71 27.95 15.86
C SER A 56 9.99 28.11 14.36
N PRO A 57 9.77 29.30 13.77
CA PRO A 57 9.94 29.52 12.33
C PRO A 57 11.32 29.10 11.80
N ALA A 58 12.39 29.38 12.53
CA ALA A 58 13.75 29.02 12.15
C ALA A 58 13.97 27.51 12.06
N VAL A 59 13.49 26.74 13.06
CA VAL A 59 13.60 25.28 13.07
C VAL A 59 12.74 24.66 11.98
N ALA A 60 11.53 25.19 11.75
CA ALA A 60 10.67 24.75 10.68
C ALA A 60 11.30 24.97 9.31
N PHE A 61 11.90 26.15 9.08
CA PHE A 61 12.61 26.48 7.86
C PHE A 61 13.78 25.52 7.59
N LEU A 62 14.64 25.29 8.59
CA LEU A 62 15.82 24.42 8.46
C LEU A 62 15.40 22.96 8.12
N ILE A 63 14.42 22.41 8.83
CA ILE A 63 13.97 21.04 8.60
C ILE A 63 13.32 20.92 7.21
N ASN A 64 12.50 21.89 6.82
CA ASN A 64 11.87 21.90 5.50
C ASN A 64 12.90 22.03 4.38
N PHE A 65 13.91 22.89 4.57
CA PHE A 65 15.02 23.02 3.64
C PHE A 65 15.79 21.70 3.46
N LEU A 66 16.11 21.02 4.56
CA LEU A 66 16.76 19.70 4.54
C LEU A 66 15.89 18.65 3.85
N ASP A 67 14.60 18.59 4.19
CA ASP A 67 13.63 17.65 3.59
C ASP A 67 13.55 17.82 2.07
N GLN A 68 13.36 19.05 1.62
CA GLN A 68 13.29 19.38 0.19
C GLN A 68 14.62 19.14 -0.53
N THR A 69 15.75 19.52 0.08
CA THR A 69 17.07 19.37 -0.52
C THR A 69 17.41 17.90 -0.70
N LEU A 70 17.23 17.07 0.34
CA LEU A 70 17.47 15.63 0.27
C LEU A 70 16.55 14.96 -0.75
N SER A 71 15.26 15.30 -0.74
CA SER A 71 14.29 14.75 -1.68
C SER A 71 14.62 15.11 -3.13
N LYS A 72 15.01 16.36 -3.40
CA LYS A 72 15.43 16.81 -4.73
C LYS A 72 16.76 16.17 -5.17
N ALA A 73 17.75 16.13 -4.27
CA ALA A 73 19.09 15.62 -4.55
C ALA A 73 19.14 14.12 -4.76
N THR A 74 18.22 13.36 -4.15
CA THR A 74 18.23 11.88 -4.21
C THR A 74 17.05 11.31 -4.99
N LYS A 75 15.96 12.07 -5.16
CA LYS A 75 14.66 11.61 -5.64
C LYS A 75 14.07 10.49 -4.76
N LEU A 76 14.45 10.46 -3.49
CA LEU A 76 13.83 9.60 -2.45
C LEU A 76 12.83 10.43 -1.65
N THR A 77 11.85 9.73 -1.06
CA THR A 77 10.81 10.36 -0.25
C THR A 77 11.26 10.47 1.20
N PHE A 78 11.15 11.67 1.77
CA PHE A 78 11.39 11.94 3.19
C PHE A 78 10.16 12.64 3.79
N TYR A 79 9.98 12.52 5.10
CA TYR A 79 8.92 13.16 5.90
C TYR A 79 9.52 13.89 7.11
N MET A 80 10.70 14.53 6.94
CA MET A 80 11.42 15.16 8.05
C MET A 80 10.59 16.23 8.74
N THR A 81 9.89 17.05 7.95
CA THR A 81 9.01 18.10 8.45
C THR A 81 7.92 17.58 9.38
N ASN A 82 7.38 16.40 9.12
CA ASN A 82 6.27 15.84 9.86
C ASN A 82 6.71 14.89 10.98
N LEU A 83 7.92 14.34 10.92
CA LEU A 83 8.37 13.28 11.83
C LEU A 83 9.44 13.73 12.84
N VAL A 84 10.38 14.59 12.42
CA VAL A 84 11.56 14.92 13.24
C VAL A 84 11.20 15.92 14.33
N THR A 85 10.88 15.43 15.53
CA THR A 85 10.65 16.22 16.74
C THR A 85 11.45 15.64 17.90
N LYS A 86 11.78 16.44 18.91
CA LYS A 86 12.48 15.99 20.12
C LYS A 86 11.74 14.81 20.78
N ASN A 87 10.41 14.88 20.86
CA ASN A 87 9.60 13.83 21.45
C ASN A 87 9.66 12.54 20.63
N ASN A 88 9.42 12.60 19.30
CA ASN A 88 9.46 11.42 18.45
C ASN A 88 10.84 10.75 18.45
N LEU A 89 11.93 11.54 18.40
CA LEU A 89 13.29 11.01 18.49
C LEU A 89 13.57 10.35 19.83
N SER A 90 13.06 10.92 20.94
CA SER A 90 13.15 10.32 22.27
C SER A 90 12.37 8.99 22.34
N GLU A 91 11.18 8.91 21.75
CA GLU A 91 10.38 7.68 21.71
C GLU A 91 11.06 6.62 20.85
N ILE A 92 11.58 6.98 19.66
CA ILE A 92 12.39 6.09 18.81
C ILE A 92 13.61 5.57 19.59
N TYR A 93 14.33 6.43 20.29
CA TYR A 93 15.47 6.02 21.10
C TYR A 93 15.08 5.02 22.20
N ARG A 94 13.91 5.17 22.83
CA ARG A 94 13.43 4.32 23.93
C ARG A 94 12.78 3.01 23.47
N SER A 95 12.72 2.75 22.16
CA SER A 95 12.09 1.57 21.57
C SER A 95 13.11 0.44 21.37
N ARG A 96 12.67 -0.80 21.51
CA ARG A 96 13.46 -2.00 21.17
C ARG A 96 13.31 -2.36 19.69
N ASN A 97 12.07 -2.41 19.23
CA ASN A 97 11.74 -2.64 17.83
C ASN A 97 11.06 -1.41 17.25
N ILE A 98 11.46 -1.01 16.04
CA ILE A 98 10.87 0.09 15.28
C ILE A 98 10.36 -0.48 13.98
N ILE A 99 9.08 -0.31 13.69
CA ILE A 99 8.44 -0.73 12.44
C ILE A 99 7.92 0.51 11.73
N SER A 100 8.50 0.84 10.57
CA SER A 100 7.97 1.90 9.72
C SER A 100 6.99 1.35 8.70
N SER A 101 5.81 1.95 8.60
CA SER A 101 4.72 1.48 7.73
C SER A 101 4.95 1.71 6.24
N ASN A 102 5.97 2.47 5.87
CA ASN A 102 6.41 2.64 4.50
C ASN A 102 7.89 3.04 4.41
N HIS A 103 8.46 2.88 3.23
CA HIS A 103 9.87 3.17 2.99
C HIS A 103 10.26 4.65 3.17
N GLY A 104 9.37 5.62 2.87
CA GLY A 104 9.68 7.04 3.04
C GLY A 104 9.81 7.43 4.52
N ILE A 105 8.98 6.85 5.39
CA ILE A 105 9.14 6.96 6.85
C ILE A 105 10.44 6.31 7.28
N GLY A 106 10.73 5.10 6.78
CA GLY A 106 11.99 4.41 7.04
C GLY A 106 13.21 5.24 6.63
N MET A 107 13.18 5.84 5.42
CA MET A 107 14.23 6.74 4.94
C MET A 107 14.40 7.99 5.82
N THR A 108 13.33 8.49 6.43
CA THR A 108 13.39 9.61 7.35
C THR A 108 14.01 9.22 8.69
N CYS A 109 13.71 8.03 9.18
CA CYS A 109 14.17 7.56 10.50
C CYS A 109 15.62 7.07 10.48
N PHE A 110 16.11 6.51 9.34
CA PHE A 110 17.37 5.78 9.34
C PHE A 110 18.60 6.57 9.83
N PRO A 111 18.76 7.88 9.56
CA PRO A 111 19.95 8.60 10.07
C PRO A 111 19.98 8.62 11.61
N PHE A 112 18.82 8.81 12.23
CA PHE A 112 18.67 8.84 13.69
C PHE A 112 18.82 7.44 14.29
N VAL A 113 18.18 6.42 13.69
CA VAL A 113 18.32 5.03 14.13
C VAL A 113 19.77 4.57 14.00
N ARG A 114 20.48 4.93 12.90
CA ARG A 114 21.90 4.65 12.74
C ARG A 114 22.74 5.25 13.85
N PHE A 115 22.49 6.50 14.20
CA PHE A 115 23.16 7.18 15.32
C PHE A 115 22.85 6.49 16.65
N PHE A 116 21.59 6.16 16.93
CA PHE A 116 21.20 5.52 18.18
C PHE A 116 21.76 4.10 18.34
N LYS A 117 21.97 3.38 17.23
CA LYS A 117 22.59 2.04 17.23
C LYS A 117 24.03 2.03 17.76
N PHE A 118 24.73 3.16 17.82
CA PHE A 118 26.03 3.24 18.50
C PHE A 118 25.94 3.10 20.01
N PHE A 119 24.77 3.41 20.60
CA PHE A 119 24.58 3.44 22.05
C PHE A 119 23.72 2.30 22.58
N LYS A 120 22.89 1.69 21.72
CA LYS A 120 22.02 0.59 22.13
C LYS A 120 21.58 -0.27 20.94
N SER A 121 21.21 -1.52 21.23
CA SER A 121 20.59 -2.39 20.21
C SER A 121 19.17 -1.93 19.91
N ILE A 122 18.92 -1.56 18.66
CA ILE A 122 17.58 -1.24 18.11
C ILE A 122 17.35 -2.12 16.92
N ASN A 123 16.24 -2.81 16.88
CA ASN A 123 15.79 -3.54 15.70
C ASN A 123 14.95 -2.62 14.82
N PHE A 124 15.32 -2.47 13.55
CA PHE A 124 14.67 -1.54 12.63
C PHE A 124 14.12 -2.27 11.42
N ILE A 125 12.80 -2.39 11.35
CA ILE A 125 12.05 -3.07 10.29
C ILE A 125 11.33 -2.02 9.44
N VAL A 126 11.43 -2.15 8.13
CA VAL A 126 10.81 -1.23 7.18
C VAL A 126 9.87 -2.00 6.26
N ILE A 127 8.59 -1.65 6.27
CA ILE A 127 7.63 -2.17 5.29
C ILE A 127 7.81 -1.40 3.99
N ASN A 128 8.02 -2.11 2.92
CA ASN A 128 8.36 -1.52 1.64
C ASN A 128 7.24 -1.71 0.61
N SER A 129 6.94 -0.61 -0.07
CA SER A 129 6.04 -0.58 -1.23
C SER A 129 6.55 0.44 -2.25
N GLY A 130 7.48 0.02 -3.11
CA GLY A 130 7.97 0.85 -4.22
C GLY A 130 9.29 1.57 -4.02
N LEU A 131 10.07 1.29 -2.97
CA LEU A 131 11.40 1.89 -2.77
C LEU A 131 12.35 1.60 -3.95
N PHE A 132 12.27 0.41 -4.53
CA PHE A 132 13.13 -0.04 -5.61
C PHE A 132 12.62 0.39 -7.00
N ALA A 133 11.42 0.95 -7.10
CA ALA A 133 10.84 1.52 -8.33
C ALA A 133 11.46 2.88 -8.69
N MET A 134 12.79 2.95 -8.70
CA MET A 134 13.50 4.21 -8.89
C MET A 134 13.52 4.61 -10.36
N LYS A 135 13.06 5.83 -10.64
CA LYS A 135 13.13 6.42 -11.99
C LYS A 135 14.56 6.77 -12.37
N ASN A 136 14.87 6.66 -13.66
CA ASN A 136 16.11 7.18 -14.20
C ASN A 136 16.23 8.69 -13.99
N THR A 137 17.47 9.15 -13.69
CA THR A 137 17.74 10.55 -13.37
C THR A 137 19.18 10.90 -13.75
N TYR A 138 19.57 12.18 -13.59
CA TYR A 138 20.94 12.64 -13.86
C TYR A 138 21.99 11.89 -13.02
N LEU A 139 23.18 11.75 -13.57
CA LEU A 139 24.28 10.97 -12.97
C LEU A 139 24.56 11.35 -11.52
N ILE A 140 24.67 12.65 -11.22
CA ILE A 140 24.95 13.14 -9.87
C ILE A 140 23.87 12.71 -8.86
N VAL A 141 22.60 12.84 -9.22
CA VAL A 141 21.46 12.42 -8.39
C VAL A 141 21.48 10.91 -8.16
N ARG A 142 21.86 10.14 -9.19
CA ARG A 142 21.97 8.69 -9.10
C ARG A 142 23.10 8.25 -8.16
N ILE A 143 24.24 8.95 -8.18
CA ILE A 143 25.36 8.68 -7.26
C ILE A 143 24.94 9.01 -5.82
N LEU A 144 24.41 10.21 -5.56
CA LEU A 144 23.96 10.61 -4.23
C LEU A 144 22.88 9.66 -3.69
N ARG A 145 21.91 9.33 -4.52
CA ARG A 145 20.87 8.35 -4.17
C ARG A 145 21.48 6.99 -3.81
N LYS A 146 22.46 6.49 -4.58
CA LYS A 146 23.12 5.22 -4.32
C LYS A 146 23.85 5.21 -2.97
N ILE A 147 24.50 6.32 -2.60
CA ILE A 147 25.17 6.46 -1.31
C ILE A 147 24.16 6.42 -0.17
N VAL A 148 23.12 7.27 -0.24
CA VAL A 148 22.08 7.33 0.80
C VAL A 148 21.36 5.99 0.94
N PHE A 149 21.06 5.36 -0.19
CA PHE A 149 20.39 4.06 -0.23
C PHE A 149 21.25 2.95 0.40
N HIS A 150 22.57 2.94 0.11
CA HIS A 150 23.50 1.99 0.71
C HIS A 150 23.60 2.17 2.24
N LEU A 151 23.66 3.42 2.72
CA LEU A 151 23.65 3.72 4.15
C LEU A 151 22.34 3.26 4.81
N PHE A 152 21.20 3.46 4.15
CA PHE A 152 19.91 2.96 4.59
C PHE A 152 19.90 1.43 4.70
N LEU A 153 20.29 0.70 3.64
CA LEU A 153 20.32 -0.77 3.63
C LEU A 153 21.26 -1.33 4.72
N ASN A 154 22.37 -0.65 5.03
CA ASN A 154 23.24 -1.04 6.14
C ASN A 154 22.60 -0.82 7.52
N THR A 155 21.69 0.14 7.63
CA THR A 155 21.07 0.51 8.92
C THR A 155 19.87 -0.35 9.28
N VAL A 156 19.03 -0.70 8.30
CA VAL A 156 17.84 -1.54 8.53
C VAL A 156 18.24 -2.97 8.88
N ASP A 157 17.47 -3.61 9.76
CA ASP A 157 17.64 -5.03 10.10
C ASP A 157 16.82 -5.90 9.14
N LYS A 158 15.58 -5.51 8.83
CA LYS A 158 14.72 -6.21 7.85
C LYS A 158 13.95 -5.21 6.98
N ILE A 159 13.78 -5.56 5.72
CA ILE A 159 12.88 -4.89 4.78
C ILE A 159 11.83 -5.90 4.36
N ILE A 160 10.58 -5.59 4.68
CA ILE A 160 9.42 -6.42 4.35
C ILE A 160 8.86 -5.96 3.00
N PHE A 161 8.93 -6.81 2.00
CA PHE A 161 8.36 -6.56 0.68
C PHE A 161 6.94 -7.12 0.62
N THR A 162 5.99 -6.26 0.36
CA THR A 162 4.58 -6.68 0.17
C THR A 162 4.31 -7.17 -1.26
N SER A 163 5.29 -7.09 -2.14
CA SER A 163 5.23 -7.54 -3.54
C SER A 163 6.41 -8.48 -3.84
N ARG A 164 6.10 -9.66 -4.37
CA ARG A 164 7.10 -10.64 -4.84
C ARG A 164 7.94 -10.09 -6.00
N SER A 165 7.32 -9.33 -6.89
CA SER A 165 8.04 -8.72 -8.03
C SER A 165 9.12 -7.74 -7.57
N GLU A 166 8.81 -6.86 -6.60
CA GLU A 166 9.79 -5.93 -6.04
C GLU A 166 10.86 -6.65 -5.20
N PHE A 167 10.47 -7.68 -4.44
CA PHE A 167 11.39 -8.55 -3.71
C PHE A 167 12.40 -9.23 -4.63
N ASN A 168 11.93 -9.85 -5.72
CA ASN A 168 12.80 -10.50 -6.70
C ASN A 168 13.75 -9.50 -7.37
N PHE A 169 13.26 -8.30 -7.69
CA PHE A 169 14.08 -7.21 -8.21
C PHE A 169 15.18 -6.80 -7.21
N ALA A 170 14.82 -6.63 -5.94
CA ALA A 170 15.76 -6.26 -4.89
C ALA A 170 16.87 -7.31 -4.70
N ASN A 171 16.50 -8.58 -4.60
CA ASN A 171 17.46 -9.68 -4.48
C ASN A 171 18.44 -9.74 -5.66
N LYS A 172 17.94 -9.55 -6.87
CA LYS A 172 18.77 -9.56 -8.09
C LYS A 172 19.78 -8.41 -8.13
N HIS A 173 19.36 -7.19 -7.72
CA HIS A 173 20.16 -5.98 -7.88
C HIS A 173 20.99 -5.61 -6.63
N TYR A 174 20.64 -6.16 -5.47
CA TYR A 174 21.28 -5.89 -4.18
C TYR A 174 21.62 -7.17 -3.40
N PRO A 175 22.32 -8.15 -4.03
CA PRO A 175 22.53 -9.49 -3.45
C PRO A 175 23.25 -9.47 -2.09
N LYS A 176 24.06 -8.46 -1.82
CA LYS A 176 24.76 -8.28 -0.52
C LYS A 176 23.81 -8.06 0.67
N PHE A 177 22.54 -7.76 0.41
CA PHE A 177 21.54 -7.47 1.44
C PHE A 177 20.40 -8.48 1.47
N ASN A 178 20.49 -9.59 0.72
CA ASN A 178 19.44 -10.59 0.60
C ASN A 178 18.94 -11.10 1.96
N GLU A 179 19.83 -11.30 2.94
CA GLU A 179 19.47 -11.73 4.29
C GLU A 179 18.55 -10.76 5.04
N LYS A 180 18.51 -9.49 4.61
CA LYS A 180 17.64 -8.46 5.18
C LYS A 180 16.30 -8.39 4.48
N PHE A 181 16.17 -8.98 3.31
CA PHE A 181 14.95 -8.92 2.50
C PHE A 181 14.01 -10.06 2.86
N VAL A 182 12.76 -9.71 3.10
CA VAL A 182 11.70 -10.66 3.45
C VAL A 182 10.52 -10.40 2.52
N CYS A 183 10.06 -11.43 1.82
CA CYS A 183 8.83 -11.37 1.04
C CYS A 183 7.66 -11.79 1.93
N LEU A 184 6.88 -10.81 2.36
CA LEU A 184 5.68 -11.04 3.14
C LEU A 184 4.54 -10.28 2.48
N PRO A 185 3.59 -10.96 1.83
CA PRO A 185 2.57 -10.29 1.02
C PRO A 185 1.72 -9.34 1.86
N PHE A 186 1.16 -8.33 1.22
CA PHE A 186 0.12 -7.53 1.83
C PHE A 186 -1.09 -8.42 2.07
N CYS A 187 -1.48 -8.59 3.32
CA CYS A 187 -2.58 -9.44 3.74
C CYS A 187 -3.78 -8.59 4.17
N LEU A 188 -4.96 -9.16 4.12
CA LEU A 188 -6.24 -8.52 4.47
C LEU A 188 -6.76 -9.03 5.80
N ASP A 189 -7.49 -8.19 6.51
CA ASP A 189 -8.36 -8.57 7.60
C ASP A 189 -9.59 -9.31 7.02
N LEU A 190 -9.50 -10.64 6.91
CA LEU A 190 -10.56 -11.44 6.28
C LEU A 190 -11.82 -11.53 7.13
N ASP A 191 -11.76 -11.26 8.43
CA ASP A 191 -12.97 -11.12 9.24
C ASP A 191 -13.81 -9.94 8.77
N PHE A 192 -13.14 -8.86 8.36
CA PHE A 192 -13.80 -7.69 7.80
C PHE A 192 -14.10 -7.86 6.30
N TRP A 193 -13.11 -8.26 5.48
CA TRP A 193 -13.22 -8.33 4.00
C TRP A 193 -13.83 -9.63 3.46
N LYS A 194 -14.50 -10.43 4.27
CA LYS A 194 -15.31 -11.55 3.78
C LYS A 194 -16.60 -11.07 3.12
N PRO A 195 -17.17 -11.82 2.19
CA PRO A 195 -18.46 -11.48 1.59
C PRO A 195 -19.55 -11.34 2.65
N THR A 196 -20.39 -10.31 2.54
CA THR A 196 -21.51 -10.09 3.46
C THR A 196 -22.66 -11.05 3.20
N LYS A 197 -22.81 -11.48 1.93
CA LYS A 197 -23.83 -12.42 1.45
C LYS A 197 -23.17 -13.47 0.57
N GLU A 198 -23.93 -14.52 0.25
CA GLU A 198 -23.53 -15.47 -0.79
C GLU A 198 -23.20 -14.72 -2.09
N ILE A 199 -22.08 -15.14 -2.74
CA ILE A 199 -21.59 -14.48 -3.94
C ILE A 199 -22.51 -14.85 -5.11
N ASP A 200 -23.31 -13.88 -5.53
CA ASP A 200 -24.14 -13.98 -6.72
C ASP A 200 -23.82 -12.83 -7.67
N ASN A 201 -23.06 -13.14 -8.72
CA ASN A 201 -22.70 -12.13 -9.72
C ASN A 201 -23.87 -11.76 -10.64
N SER A 202 -25.01 -12.47 -10.60
CA SER A 202 -26.20 -12.13 -11.41
C SER A 202 -26.86 -10.83 -10.95
N ILE A 203 -26.75 -10.54 -9.65
CA ILE A 203 -27.32 -9.32 -9.06
C ILE A 203 -26.33 -8.15 -9.00
N LYS A 204 -25.05 -8.40 -9.29
CA LYS A 204 -24.03 -7.36 -9.34
C LYS A 204 -24.15 -6.53 -10.61
N GLU A 205 -23.91 -5.23 -10.50
CA GLU A 205 -24.05 -4.30 -11.61
C GLU A 205 -22.88 -3.32 -11.69
N GLY A 206 -22.56 -2.88 -12.90
CA GLY A 206 -21.60 -1.82 -13.14
C GLY A 206 -20.13 -2.20 -12.92
N ILE A 207 -19.30 -1.22 -13.14
CA ILE A 207 -17.84 -1.31 -13.06
C ILE A 207 -17.31 -0.31 -12.05
N LEU A 208 -16.50 -0.79 -11.12
CA LEU A 208 -15.83 0.06 -10.13
C LEU A 208 -14.39 0.35 -10.53
N PHE A 209 -14.01 1.63 -10.49
CA PHE A 209 -12.64 2.10 -10.49
C PHE A 209 -12.35 2.81 -9.16
N ILE A 210 -11.33 2.35 -8.42
CA ILE A 210 -11.03 2.90 -7.10
C ILE A 210 -9.54 3.16 -6.91
N GLY A 211 -9.23 4.30 -6.29
CA GLY A 211 -7.90 4.68 -5.80
C GLY A 211 -7.39 6.01 -6.34
N SER A 212 -6.37 6.54 -5.65
CA SER A 212 -5.84 7.89 -5.90
C SER A 212 -4.31 7.94 -6.02
N ASN A 213 -3.63 6.80 -6.22
CA ASN A 213 -2.18 6.84 -6.42
C ASN A 213 -1.82 7.10 -7.89
N GLY A 214 -0.75 7.86 -8.13
CA GLY A 214 -0.35 8.34 -9.45
C GLY A 214 0.18 7.28 -10.43
N HIS A 215 0.07 5.99 -10.12
CA HIS A 215 0.40 4.90 -11.04
C HIS A 215 -0.82 4.32 -11.76
N ARG A 216 -2.03 4.77 -11.42
CA ARG A 216 -3.25 4.44 -12.16
C ARG A 216 -3.36 5.30 -13.41
N ASP A 217 -3.91 4.74 -14.46
CA ASP A 217 -4.24 5.46 -15.70
C ASP A 217 -5.67 6.00 -15.61
N PHE A 218 -5.78 7.19 -15.01
CA PHE A 218 -7.07 7.86 -14.78
C PHE A 218 -7.75 8.27 -16.09
N ASN A 219 -6.97 8.71 -17.07
CA ASN A 219 -7.50 9.11 -18.37
C ASN A 219 -8.13 7.91 -19.08
N LEU A 220 -7.43 6.78 -19.09
CA LEU A 220 -7.95 5.56 -19.68
C LEU A 220 -9.24 5.10 -18.99
N ALA A 221 -9.35 5.20 -17.66
CA ALA A 221 -10.59 4.85 -16.96
C ALA A 221 -11.78 5.68 -17.44
N VAL A 222 -11.58 7.00 -17.62
CA VAL A 222 -12.61 7.90 -18.18
C VAL A 222 -12.94 7.55 -19.64
N GLU A 223 -11.93 7.30 -20.47
CA GLU A 223 -12.13 6.94 -21.88
C GLU A 223 -12.89 5.63 -22.03
N ILE A 224 -12.61 4.62 -21.20
CA ILE A 224 -13.36 3.35 -21.17
C ILE A 224 -14.84 3.60 -20.87
N ALA A 225 -15.15 4.38 -19.84
CA ALA A 225 -16.53 4.69 -19.48
C ALA A 225 -17.26 5.44 -20.59
N ASN A 226 -16.59 6.37 -21.27
CA ASN A 226 -17.15 7.11 -22.41
C ASN A 226 -17.45 6.19 -23.62
N LYS A 227 -16.68 5.11 -23.80
CA LYS A 227 -16.88 4.13 -24.90
C LYS A 227 -17.92 3.07 -24.58
N LEU A 228 -18.31 2.92 -23.33
CA LEU A 228 -19.29 1.93 -22.85
C LEU A 228 -20.49 2.61 -22.17
N PRO A 229 -21.25 3.45 -22.87
CA PRO A 229 -22.29 4.30 -22.28
C PRO A 229 -23.44 3.50 -21.65
N ASN A 230 -23.64 2.26 -22.03
CA ASN A 230 -24.70 1.38 -21.52
C ASN A 230 -24.30 0.61 -20.24
N ILE A 231 -23.05 0.72 -19.79
CA ILE A 231 -22.56 0.09 -18.57
C ILE A 231 -22.42 1.18 -17.50
N PRO A 232 -23.02 1.04 -16.31
CA PRO A 232 -22.79 1.96 -15.20
C PRO A 232 -21.36 1.88 -14.68
N PHE A 233 -20.74 3.03 -14.41
CA PHE A 233 -19.43 3.12 -13.76
C PHE A 233 -19.54 3.88 -12.44
N THR A 234 -18.78 3.40 -11.45
CA THR A 234 -18.53 4.15 -10.21
C THR A 234 -17.03 4.42 -10.10
N PHE A 235 -16.65 5.69 -10.00
CA PHE A 235 -15.29 6.11 -9.71
C PHE A 235 -15.18 6.58 -8.26
N ILE A 236 -14.20 6.02 -7.51
CA ILE A 236 -13.89 6.44 -6.15
C ILE A 236 -12.44 6.94 -6.14
N THR A 237 -12.26 8.24 -6.33
CA THR A 237 -10.94 8.85 -6.46
C THR A 237 -10.99 10.36 -6.15
N LYS A 238 -9.83 10.94 -5.81
CA LYS A 238 -9.67 12.40 -5.70
C LYS A 238 -9.03 13.04 -6.95
N ILE A 239 -8.67 12.23 -7.94
CA ILE A 239 -7.90 12.70 -9.09
C ILE A 239 -8.80 13.08 -10.25
N ILE A 240 -9.81 12.26 -10.57
CA ILE A 240 -10.78 12.55 -11.63
C ILE A 240 -11.79 13.56 -11.10
N LYS A 241 -11.97 14.65 -11.82
CA LYS A 241 -12.97 15.69 -11.52
C LYS A 241 -14.22 15.43 -12.35
N ASP A 242 -15.37 15.91 -11.86
CA ASP A 242 -16.63 15.82 -12.60
C ASP A 242 -16.54 16.50 -13.98
N SER A 243 -15.73 17.55 -14.10
CA SER A 243 -15.46 18.22 -15.38
C SER A 243 -14.75 17.36 -16.42
N ASP A 244 -14.06 16.29 -15.99
CA ASP A 244 -13.31 15.40 -16.87
C ASP A 244 -14.24 14.31 -17.46
N ILE A 245 -15.42 14.11 -16.86
CA ILE A 245 -16.39 13.07 -17.20
C ILE A 245 -17.43 13.67 -18.18
N LYS A 246 -17.51 13.07 -19.37
CA LYS A 246 -18.45 13.53 -20.40
C LYS A 246 -19.70 12.65 -20.50
N SER A 247 -19.63 11.41 -20.01
CA SER A 247 -20.73 10.45 -20.13
C SER A 247 -21.60 10.44 -18.87
N GLN A 248 -22.90 10.18 -19.06
CA GLN A 248 -23.89 10.18 -17.99
C GLN A 248 -23.92 8.87 -17.17
N ASN A 249 -23.21 7.85 -17.62
CA ASN A 249 -23.16 6.54 -16.95
C ASN A 249 -22.12 6.44 -15.83
N VAL A 250 -21.50 7.55 -15.43
CA VAL A 250 -20.45 7.58 -14.39
C VAL A 250 -20.96 8.29 -13.14
N LYS A 251 -20.92 7.59 -12.02
CA LYS A 251 -21.01 8.16 -10.67
C LYS A 251 -19.61 8.40 -10.15
N ASN A 252 -19.22 9.68 -9.95
CA ASN A 252 -17.91 10.03 -9.39
C ASN A 252 -18.04 10.37 -7.90
N ILE A 253 -17.23 9.72 -7.08
CA ILE A 253 -17.25 9.87 -5.62
C ILE A 253 -15.85 10.28 -5.18
N LEU A 254 -15.78 11.34 -4.36
CA LEU A 254 -14.52 11.78 -3.80
C LEU A 254 -13.96 10.71 -2.85
N GLY A 255 -12.79 10.15 -3.20
CA GLY A 255 -12.10 9.13 -2.41
C GLY A 255 -10.68 9.58 -2.07
N ASP A 256 -10.42 9.84 -0.80
CA ASP A 256 -9.08 10.13 -0.29
C ASP A 256 -8.83 9.38 1.03
N TRP A 257 -7.81 8.54 1.04
CA TRP A 257 -7.36 7.79 2.22
C TRP A 257 -7.01 8.66 3.44
N ASN A 258 -6.67 9.94 3.21
CA ASN A 258 -6.29 10.84 4.28
C ASN A 258 -7.48 11.63 4.86
N ALA A 259 -8.63 11.59 4.23
CA ALA A 259 -9.75 12.45 4.56
C ALA A 259 -11.03 11.69 4.97
N SER A 260 -11.02 10.35 4.97
CA SER A 260 -12.14 9.49 5.41
C SER A 260 -13.50 9.90 4.84
N TYR A 261 -13.58 10.21 3.54
CA TYR A 261 -14.84 10.56 2.86
C TYR A 261 -15.81 9.37 2.77
N LEU A 262 -15.26 8.15 2.76
CA LEU A 262 -16.00 6.89 2.80
C LEU A 262 -15.43 6.03 3.91
N SER A 263 -16.30 5.38 4.66
CA SER A 263 -15.94 4.34 5.63
C SER A 263 -15.52 3.05 4.91
N ASP A 264 -14.75 2.19 5.60
CA ASP A 264 -14.38 0.90 5.03
C ASP A 264 -15.60 0.00 4.70
N PRO A 265 -16.70 -0.02 5.51
CA PRO A 265 -17.95 -0.69 5.14
C PRO A 265 -18.59 -0.16 3.86
N GLU A 266 -18.60 1.17 3.64
CA GLU A 266 -19.12 1.74 2.40
C GLU A 266 -18.29 1.32 1.20
N ILE A 267 -16.95 1.33 1.33
CA ILE A 267 -16.03 0.85 0.28
C ILE A 267 -16.29 -0.63 -0.02
N LYS A 268 -16.46 -1.46 1.02
CA LYS A 268 -16.80 -2.87 0.88
C LYS A 268 -18.12 -3.06 0.12
N ASN A 269 -19.14 -2.29 0.43
CA ASN A 269 -20.43 -2.33 -0.28
C ASN A 269 -20.26 -1.99 -1.77
N TYR A 270 -19.40 -1.03 -2.14
CA TYR A 270 -19.12 -0.74 -3.55
C TYR A 270 -18.43 -1.91 -4.25
N TYR A 271 -17.49 -2.60 -3.58
CA TYR A 271 -16.91 -3.82 -4.15
C TYR A 271 -17.97 -4.91 -4.34
N GLU A 272 -18.77 -5.21 -3.32
CA GLU A 272 -19.80 -6.26 -3.34
C GLU A 272 -20.89 -6.01 -4.40
N ALA A 273 -21.27 -4.75 -4.61
CA ALA A 273 -22.28 -4.37 -5.59
C ALA A 273 -21.77 -4.39 -7.03
N SER A 274 -20.46 -4.27 -7.24
CA SER A 274 -19.89 -4.14 -8.58
C SER A 274 -19.69 -5.50 -9.24
N ARG A 275 -20.03 -5.60 -10.53
CA ARG A 275 -19.78 -6.81 -11.33
C ARG A 275 -18.31 -6.99 -11.66
N LEU A 276 -17.60 -5.88 -11.87
CA LEU A 276 -16.19 -5.87 -12.26
C LEU A 276 -15.46 -4.70 -11.57
N VAL A 277 -14.24 -4.93 -11.12
CA VAL A 277 -13.31 -3.88 -10.73
C VAL A 277 -12.23 -3.74 -11.81
N ILE A 278 -12.03 -2.51 -12.30
CA ILE A 278 -10.97 -2.23 -13.27
C ILE A 278 -9.81 -1.50 -12.61
N LEU A 279 -8.60 -1.96 -12.90
CA LEU A 279 -7.35 -1.38 -12.41
C LEU A 279 -6.39 -1.15 -13.60
N PRO A 280 -6.62 -0.13 -14.44
CA PRO A 280 -5.66 0.27 -15.46
C PRO A 280 -4.44 0.89 -14.77
N ILE A 281 -3.33 0.17 -14.79
CA ILE A 281 -2.09 0.54 -14.11
C ILE A 281 -1.00 0.84 -15.13
N ASN A 282 -0.32 1.99 -14.99
CA ASN A 282 0.87 2.30 -15.76
C ASN A 282 2.01 1.35 -15.39
N ASN A 283 2.79 0.92 -16.38
CA ASN A 283 3.87 -0.04 -16.14
C ASN A 283 4.91 0.54 -15.15
N THR A 284 5.02 -0.08 -14.00
CA THR A 284 5.88 0.33 -12.88
C THR A 284 6.24 -0.89 -12.04
N LEU A 285 7.35 -0.81 -11.31
CA LEU A 285 7.72 -1.83 -10.32
C LEU A 285 6.92 -1.70 -9.00
N VAL A 286 6.23 -0.59 -8.80
CA VAL A 286 5.32 -0.42 -7.65
C VAL A 286 4.11 -1.34 -7.81
N SER A 287 3.77 -2.11 -6.77
CA SER A 287 2.56 -2.94 -6.73
C SER A 287 1.28 -2.10 -6.57
N SER A 288 1.05 -1.23 -7.55
CA SER A 288 -0.13 -0.36 -7.54
C SER A 288 -1.40 -1.19 -7.73
N GLY A 289 -2.45 -0.82 -7.01
CA GLY A 289 -3.73 -1.54 -7.07
C GLY A 289 -3.80 -2.79 -6.19
N GLN A 290 -2.72 -3.22 -5.53
CA GLN A 290 -2.68 -4.45 -4.73
C GLN A 290 -3.80 -4.52 -3.67
N SER A 291 -3.93 -3.52 -2.81
CA SER A 291 -4.99 -3.51 -1.79
C SER A 291 -6.39 -3.53 -2.41
N ALA A 292 -6.63 -2.69 -3.42
CA ALA A 292 -7.93 -2.65 -4.11
C ALA A 292 -8.25 -3.98 -4.82
N GLY A 293 -7.26 -4.60 -5.47
CA GLY A 293 -7.43 -5.90 -6.12
C GLY A 293 -7.70 -7.03 -5.13
N LEU A 294 -6.97 -7.07 -4.01
CA LEU A 294 -7.18 -8.06 -2.96
C LEU A 294 -8.54 -7.88 -2.26
N GLN A 295 -8.93 -6.65 -1.92
CA GLN A 295 -10.21 -6.34 -1.30
C GLN A 295 -11.38 -6.73 -2.21
N ALA A 296 -11.32 -6.38 -3.50
CA ALA A 296 -12.32 -6.78 -4.49
C ALA A 296 -12.42 -8.30 -4.62
N ALA A 297 -11.28 -8.97 -4.77
CA ALA A 297 -11.21 -10.42 -4.89
C ALA A 297 -11.75 -11.14 -3.64
N SER A 298 -11.43 -10.62 -2.44
CA SER A 298 -11.86 -11.20 -1.16
C SER A 298 -13.38 -11.21 -0.98
N VAL A 299 -14.09 -10.22 -1.51
CA VAL A 299 -15.56 -10.13 -1.47
C VAL A 299 -16.22 -10.69 -2.73
N GLY A 300 -15.46 -11.39 -3.56
CA GLY A 300 -15.99 -12.09 -4.74
C GLY A 300 -16.32 -11.17 -5.91
N THR A 301 -15.54 -10.13 -6.13
CA THR A 301 -15.65 -9.27 -7.31
C THR A 301 -14.47 -9.48 -8.24
N THR A 302 -14.78 -9.79 -9.50
CA THR A 302 -13.75 -10.05 -10.52
C THR A 302 -12.91 -8.81 -10.77
N VAL A 303 -11.59 -8.98 -10.86
CA VAL A 303 -10.63 -7.91 -11.13
C VAL A 303 -10.07 -8.03 -12.55
N LEU A 304 -10.17 -6.95 -13.31
CA LEU A 304 -9.49 -6.75 -14.59
C LEU A 304 -8.38 -5.72 -14.42
N THR A 305 -7.15 -6.09 -14.69
CA THR A 305 -5.99 -5.22 -14.44
C THR A 305 -4.95 -5.29 -15.56
N THR A 306 -4.11 -4.26 -15.64
CA THR A 306 -2.94 -4.27 -16.52
C THR A 306 -1.86 -5.18 -15.98
N ARG A 307 -1.26 -6.01 -16.82
CA ARG A 307 -0.05 -6.78 -16.53
C ARG A 307 1.14 -5.82 -16.45
N THR A 308 1.68 -5.59 -15.24
CA THR A 308 2.81 -4.68 -15.03
C THR A 308 4.00 -5.42 -14.42
N ILE A 309 5.21 -4.91 -14.59
CA ILE A 309 6.42 -5.52 -13.99
C ILE A 309 6.37 -5.54 -12.45
N GLY A 310 5.51 -4.75 -11.82
CA GLY A 310 5.35 -4.65 -10.37
C GLY A 310 4.09 -5.33 -9.84
N PHE A 311 3.37 -6.12 -10.65
CA PHE A 311 2.25 -6.88 -10.12
C PHE A 311 2.70 -7.73 -8.93
N TRP A 312 1.85 -7.84 -7.90
CA TRP A 312 2.29 -8.31 -6.58
C TRP A 312 2.69 -9.78 -6.50
N ASP A 313 2.04 -10.69 -7.28
CA ASP A 313 2.40 -12.11 -7.26
C ASP A 313 1.96 -12.88 -8.52
N TYR A 314 2.82 -12.99 -9.53
CA TYR A 314 2.54 -13.75 -10.75
C TYR A 314 2.54 -15.27 -10.57
N ASP A 315 3.11 -15.78 -9.47
CA ASP A 315 3.15 -17.22 -9.23
C ASP A 315 1.77 -17.75 -8.85
N LYS A 316 0.96 -16.93 -8.17
CA LYS A 316 -0.36 -17.30 -7.66
C LYS A 316 -1.52 -16.84 -8.53
N TYR A 317 -1.35 -15.74 -9.28
CA TYR A 317 -2.40 -15.20 -10.12
C TYR A 317 -2.32 -15.69 -11.55
N LYS A 318 -3.38 -16.36 -12.01
CA LYS A 318 -3.51 -16.96 -13.34
C LYS A 318 -4.59 -16.24 -14.14
N ASN A 319 -4.24 -15.82 -15.37
CA ASN A 319 -5.18 -15.12 -16.27
C ASN A 319 -6.41 -15.98 -16.59
N SER A 320 -7.59 -15.40 -16.47
CA SER A 320 -8.90 -16.03 -16.71
C SER A 320 -9.20 -17.23 -15.78
N GLU A 321 -8.41 -17.40 -14.70
CA GLU A 321 -8.68 -18.38 -13.66
C GLU A 321 -9.10 -17.69 -12.34
N ASN A 322 -8.32 -16.73 -11.86
CA ASN A 322 -8.59 -16.00 -10.62
C ASN A 322 -8.35 -14.47 -10.73
N ILE A 323 -8.00 -13.99 -11.91
CA ILE A 323 -7.86 -12.59 -12.28
C ILE A 323 -7.92 -12.47 -13.80
N ILE A 324 -8.21 -11.27 -14.32
CA ILE A 324 -8.10 -11.00 -15.75
C ILE A 324 -6.98 -9.99 -15.99
N PHE A 325 -6.02 -10.34 -16.86
CA PHE A 325 -4.93 -9.48 -17.25
C PHE A 325 -5.09 -8.94 -18.66
N LEU A 326 -4.73 -7.66 -18.84
CA LEU A 326 -4.45 -7.05 -20.14
C LEU A 326 -2.98 -6.65 -20.21
N ASP A 327 -2.34 -6.85 -21.36
CA ASP A 327 -0.90 -6.63 -21.52
C ASP A 327 -0.53 -5.15 -21.75
N SER A 328 -1.53 -4.29 -21.98
CA SER A 328 -1.30 -2.85 -22.14
C SER A 328 -2.55 -2.01 -21.84
N ASN A 329 -2.33 -0.68 -21.66
CA ASN A 329 -3.37 0.32 -21.45
C ASN A 329 -3.90 0.90 -22.78
N LYS A 330 -4.03 0.08 -23.83
CA LYS A 330 -4.70 0.50 -25.08
C LYS A 330 -6.20 0.47 -24.90
N LEU A 331 -6.88 1.58 -25.18
CA LEU A 331 -8.32 1.73 -24.99
C LEU A 331 -9.13 0.60 -25.64
N ASP A 332 -8.85 0.29 -26.92
CA ASP A 332 -9.60 -0.73 -27.66
C ASP A 332 -9.49 -2.13 -27.03
N LEU A 333 -8.34 -2.48 -26.44
CA LEU A 333 -8.17 -3.75 -25.72
C LEU A 333 -9.04 -3.81 -24.46
N TRP A 334 -9.12 -2.71 -23.71
CA TRP A 334 -9.97 -2.63 -22.53
C TRP A 334 -11.44 -2.70 -22.88
N VAL A 335 -11.88 -1.89 -23.84
CA VAL A 335 -13.27 -1.88 -24.32
C VAL A 335 -13.68 -3.26 -24.83
N HIS A 336 -12.87 -3.86 -25.70
CA HIS A 336 -13.12 -5.20 -26.24
C HIS A 336 -13.24 -6.25 -25.12
N LYS A 337 -12.26 -6.28 -24.20
CA LYS A 337 -12.27 -7.25 -23.10
C LYS A 337 -13.46 -7.06 -22.16
N ILE A 338 -13.80 -5.83 -21.80
CA ILE A 338 -14.97 -5.57 -20.97
C ILE A 338 -16.25 -6.03 -21.67
N THR A 339 -16.44 -5.70 -22.94
CA THR A 339 -17.61 -6.13 -23.71
C THR A 339 -17.71 -7.66 -23.80
N GLU A 340 -16.57 -8.35 -23.95
CA GLU A 340 -16.51 -9.83 -24.01
C GLU A 340 -16.94 -10.48 -22.69
N ILE A 341 -16.53 -9.90 -21.55
CA ILE A 341 -16.68 -10.59 -20.26
C ILE A 341 -17.84 -10.08 -19.41
N TYR A 342 -18.33 -8.86 -19.63
CA TYR A 342 -19.29 -8.21 -18.71
C TYR A 342 -20.57 -9.01 -18.53
N ASP A 343 -21.10 -9.62 -19.59
CA ASP A 343 -22.30 -10.45 -19.55
C ASP A 343 -22.00 -11.96 -19.47
N ASN A 344 -20.73 -12.34 -19.42
CA ASN A 344 -20.32 -13.74 -19.29
C ASN A 344 -20.36 -14.20 -17.83
N GLN A 345 -21.56 -14.45 -17.33
CA GLN A 345 -21.81 -14.84 -15.96
C GLN A 345 -21.02 -16.07 -15.51
N ALA A 346 -20.91 -17.09 -16.38
CA ALA A 346 -20.17 -18.31 -16.05
C ALA A 346 -18.69 -18.04 -15.81
N LEU A 347 -18.06 -17.21 -16.66
CA LEU A 347 -16.67 -16.83 -16.50
C LEU A 347 -16.45 -15.97 -15.23
N LEU A 348 -17.32 -15.01 -15.00
CA LEU A 348 -17.23 -14.13 -13.82
C LEU A 348 -17.40 -14.94 -12.52
N ASN A 349 -18.36 -15.88 -12.46
CA ASN A 349 -18.54 -16.76 -11.30
C ASN A 349 -17.30 -17.63 -11.04
N LYS A 350 -16.73 -18.23 -12.09
CA LYS A 350 -15.51 -19.03 -11.98
C LYS A 350 -14.36 -18.21 -11.41
N ILE A 351 -14.07 -17.03 -12.00
CA ILE A 351 -12.96 -16.16 -11.57
C ILE A 351 -13.18 -15.68 -10.15
N SER A 352 -14.39 -15.24 -9.82
CA SER A 352 -14.80 -14.76 -8.52
C SER A 352 -14.56 -15.81 -7.42
N SER A 353 -15.08 -17.05 -7.61
CA SER A 353 -14.90 -18.14 -6.64
C SER A 353 -13.42 -18.49 -6.44
N ASN A 354 -12.66 -18.63 -7.53
CA ASN A 354 -11.23 -18.96 -7.46
C ASN A 354 -10.41 -17.82 -6.81
N SER A 355 -10.79 -16.56 -7.04
CA SER A 355 -10.10 -15.42 -6.44
C SER A 355 -10.35 -15.31 -4.94
N VAL A 356 -11.58 -15.57 -4.50
CA VAL A 356 -11.92 -15.64 -3.06
C VAL A 356 -11.11 -16.75 -2.39
N GLU A 357 -11.13 -17.97 -2.95
CA GLU A 357 -10.36 -19.09 -2.40
C GLU A 357 -8.87 -18.74 -2.29
N LEU A 358 -8.29 -18.17 -3.35
CA LEU A 358 -6.89 -17.76 -3.34
C LEU A 358 -6.60 -16.73 -2.26
N VAL A 359 -7.42 -15.67 -2.15
CA VAL A 359 -7.17 -14.59 -1.20
C VAL A 359 -7.33 -15.09 0.23
N HIS A 360 -8.35 -15.89 0.51
CA HIS A 360 -8.58 -16.41 1.85
C HIS A 360 -7.51 -17.41 2.30
N ARG A 361 -6.92 -18.17 1.39
CA ARG A 361 -5.83 -19.10 1.71
C ARG A 361 -4.48 -18.44 1.88
N GLU A 362 -4.17 -17.41 1.08
CA GLU A 362 -2.80 -16.92 0.92
C GLU A 362 -2.56 -15.50 1.47
N TYR A 363 -3.63 -14.75 1.74
CA TYR A 363 -3.53 -13.32 2.08
C TYR A 363 -4.30 -12.96 3.36
N ASP A 364 -4.47 -13.90 4.28
CA ASP A 364 -5.04 -13.64 5.60
C ASP A 364 -4.06 -12.84 6.47
N LEU A 365 -4.57 -11.84 7.19
CA LEU A 365 -3.76 -10.96 8.05
C LEU A 365 -3.05 -11.73 9.17
N SER A 366 -3.59 -12.87 9.59
CA SER A 366 -2.94 -13.75 10.57
C SER A 366 -1.59 -14.27 10.07
N ILE A 367 -1.46 -14.56 8.77
CA ILE A 367 -0.19 -14.96 8.14
C ILE A 367 0.85 -13.85 8.29
N PHE A 368 0.46 -12.61 7.99
CA PHE A 368 1.35 -11.45 8.15
C PHE A 368 1.78 -11.29 9.60
N ASN A 369 0.84 -11.38 10.54
CA ASN A 369 1.08 -11.18 11.97
C ASN A 369 2.07 -12.19 12.53
N LEU A 370 1.90 -13.48 12.22
CA LEU A 370 2.78 -14.55 12.66
C LEU A 370 4.18 -14.45 12.05
N GLU A 371 4.26 -14.06 10.78
CA GLU A 371 5.55 -13.94 10.10
C GLU A 371 6.35 -12.74 10.57
N ILE A 372 5.74 -11.56 10.72
CA ILE A 372 6.46 -10.36 11.18
C ILE A 372 6.97 -10.52 12.61
N GLU A 373 6.27 -11.27 13.45
CA GLU A 373 6.67 -11.56 14.84
C GLU A 373 8.04 -12.24 14.92
N LYS A 374 8.38 -13.12 13.97
CA LYS A 374 9.67 -13.82 13.90
C LYS A 374 10.87 -12.89 13.77
N TYR A 375 10.65 -11.66 13.31
CA TYR A 375 11.70 -10.66 13.11
C TYR A 375 11.81 -9.67 14.26
N LEU A 376 10.98 -9.78 15.29
CA LEU A 376 11.10 -8.95 16.50
C LEU A 376 12.23 -9.45 17.40
N LYS A 377 12.92 -8.51 18.02
CA LYS A 377 13.82 -8.78 19.13
C LYS A 377 13.02 -8.62 20.43
N ILE A 378 12.80 -9.70 21.11
CA ILE A 378 12.04 -9.73 22.39
C ILE A 378 13.01 -9.92 23.55
#